data_8b07a4e50b027004ca4fbce506de95b4
#
_entry.id   8b07a4e50b027004ca4fbce506de95b4
#
_cell.length_a   1.000
_cell.length_b   1.000
_cell.length_c   1.000
_cell.angle_alpha   90.00
_cell.angle_beta   90.00
_cell.angle_gamma   90.00
#
_symmetry.space_group_name_H-M   'P 1'
#
loop_
_entity.id
_entity.type
_entity.pdbx_description
1 polymer ?
#
loop_
_entity_poly.entity_id
_entity_poly.type
_entity_poly.pdbx_seq_one_letter_code
_entity_poly.pdbx_strand_id
1 'polypeptide(L)'
;MAVVRDAGPSANQSFTFDAWGNDEDISPVITSITPDKTPFLSSIPDGPNAVETSFSWPTEELKPPGVNKHLEKEDYSSHAVGSMESLENVIQIFMTSGFVTDLQRKARKVYNNGGDEFNRQLTKAFVEHARDIEYAFVNNDSMVTGTSARQAMTGGLPYFMAKKTLSATVETTYGVVTTSSAHNLRTGDFVYFDATAMPTGLKKNTLYYVRLDETTPATKFNVYTNLKDAVEGTTSAEIVPSTAGTSLVCVMNNVVDLENDADYTVADINSAMEMAYRRGGTPDVLWASPHNKARFSEIVNAMSYTTRKSGEKKTNLIATTLETDFGMVQCKPHLWFPDNMILALDSQYLEKKWFQRTHKVSGLAKKGNYSEFVIESSIGLKFDQPLSSAAIINIKS
;
A
#
# COMPACT_ATOMS: atom_id res chain seq x y z
N MET A 1 41.17 -20.33 -36.04
CA MET A 1 41.41 -21.77 -35.84
C MET A 1 40.83 -22.49 -37.03
N ALA A 2 41.65 -23.11 -37.86
CA ALA A 2 41.16 -23.88 -38.99
C ALA A 2 40.63 -25.22 -38.48
N VAL A 3 39.35 -25.44 -38.67
CA VAL A 3 38.73 -26.75 -38.37
C VAL A 3 39.25 -27.76 -39.40
N VAL A 4 40.06 -28.69 -38.94
CA VAL A 4 40.50 -29.83 -39.78
C VAL A 4 39.26 -30.71 -40.03
N ARG A 5 38.80 -30.76 -41.27
CA ARG A 5 37.73 -31.69 -41.67
C ARG A 5 38.32 -33.08 -41.74
N ASP A 6 37.80 -33.97 -40.92
CA ASP A 6 38.05 -35.39 -41.06
C ASP A 6 37.34 -35.85 -42.32
N ALA A 7 38.11 -36.31 -43.31
CA ALA A 7 37.55 -36.84 -44.53
C ALA A 7 36.95 -38.21 -44.27
N GLY A 8 35.61 -38.24 -44.11
CA GLY A 8 34.86 -39.48 -44.00
C GLY A 8 34.99 -40.36 -45.25
N PRO A 9 34.83 -41.66 -45.18
CA PRO A 9 35.27 -42.68 -46.14
C PRO A 9 34.49 -42.81 -47.45
N SER A 10 33.65 -41.85 -47.85
CA SER A 10 33.02 -41.92 -49.18
C SER A 10 32.67 -40.55 -49.74
N ALA A 11 33.29 -40.23 -50.91
CA ALA A 11 33.18 -38.97 -51.59
C ALA A 11 31.78 -38.60 -52.18
N ASN A 12 30.71 -39.35 -51.87
CA ASN A 12 29.39 -39.17 -52.46
C ASN A 12 28.23 -39.18 -51.42
N GLN A 13 28.51 -39.05 -50.15
CA GLN A 13 27.45 -38.97 -49.12
C GLN A 13 27.49 -37.60 -48.45
N SER A 14 26.41 -36.84 -48.59
CA SER A 14 26.19 -35.57 -47.89
C SER A 14 25.40 -35.87 -46.63
N PHE A 15 26.07 -35.83 -45.48
CA PHE A 15 25.38 -35.91 -44.18
C PHE A 15 24.92 -34.55 -43.77
N THR A 16 23.77 -34.45 -43.11
CA THR A 16 23.19 -33.21 -42.61
C THR A 16 24.14 -32.45 -41.68
N PHE A 17 25.01 -33.17 -40.95
CA PHE A 17 25.98 -32.60 -40.02
C PHE A 17 27.22 -32.02 -40.72
N ASP A 18 27.51 -32.42 -41.94
CA ASP A 18 28.67 -31.97 -42.72
C ASP A 18 28.30 -30.97 -43.82
N ALA A 19 27.01 -30.74 -44.02
CA ALA A 19 26.53 -29.84 -45.07
C ALA A 19 26.75 -28.37 -44.70
N TRP A 20 27.46 -27.66 -45.57
CA TRP A 20 27.64 -26.21 -45.43
C TRP A 20 26.39 -25.50 -45.95
N GLY A 21 25.82 -24.60 -45.12
CA GLY A 21 24.68 -23.76 -45.49
C GLY A 21 23.33 -24.20 -44.93
N ASN A 22 23.30 -25.22 -44.05
CA ASN A 22 22.10 -25.49 -43.27
C ASN A 22 21.85 -24.32 -42.29
N ASP A 23 20.66 -23.74 -42.31
CA ASP A 23 20.23 -22.75 -41.32
C ASP A 23 20.09 -23.45 -39.97
N GLU A 24 20.53 -22.76 -38.89
CA GLU A 24 20.27 -23.21 -37.53
C GLU A 24 18.76 -23.21 -37.26
N ASP A 25 18.25 -24.28 -36.67
CA ASP A 25 16.84 -24.33 -36.21
C ASP A 25 16.67 -23.47 -34.93
N ILE A 26 16.42 -22.19 -35.17
CA ILE A 26 16.17 -21.24 -34.10
C ILE A 26 14.65 -21.04 -34.00
N SER A 27 14.09 -21.30 -32.79
CA SER A 27 12.68 -21.03 -32.54
C SER A 27 12.37 -19.53 -32.78
N PRO A 28 11.36 -19.22 -33.62
CA PRO A 28 10.95 -17.82 -33.83
C PRO A 28 10.25 -17.18 -32.63
N VAL A 29 9.93 -17.99 -31.61
CA VAL A 29 9.18 -17.55 -30.43
C VAL A 29 10.13 -17.22 -29.30
N ILE A 30 10.06 -15.97 -28.82
CA ILE A 30 10.75 -15.52 -27.59
C ILE A 30 9.83 -15.78 -26.41
N THR A 31 10.25 -16.66 -25.49
CA THR A 31 9.52 -16.92 -24.25
C THR A 31 10.06 -16.02 -23.14
N SER A 32 9.18 -15.31 -22.48
CA SER A 32 9.51 -14.48 -21.31
C SER A 32 8.85 -15.06 -20.07
N ILE A 33 9.63 -15.24 -19.00
CA ILE A 33 9.16 -15.72 -17.69
C ILE A 33 8.93 -14.54 -16.73
N THR A 34 9.25 -13.35 -17.17
CA THR A 34 9.16 -12.14 -16.32
C THR A 34 7.70 -11.79 -16.08
N PRO A 35 7.27 -11.52 -14.83
CA PRO A 35 5.93 -11.06 -14.54
C PRO A 35 5.69 -9.69 -15.17
N ASP A 36 4.62 -9.56 -15.92
CA ASP A 36 4.22 -8.35 -16.64
C ASP A 36 2.96 -7.67 -16.08
N LYS A 37 2.33 -8.30 -15.10
CA LYS A 37 1.06 -7.83 -14.54
C LYS A 37 1.27 -6.72 -13.53
N THR A 38 0.39 -5.71 -13.60
CA THR A 38 0.30 -4.58 -12.67
C THR A 38 -1.08 -4.60 -11.99
N PRO A 39 -1.30 -5.52 -11.02
CA PRO A 39 -2.62 -5.75 -10.45
C PRO A 39 -3.14 -4.57 -9.65
N PHE A 40 -2.28 -3.85 -8.93
CA PHE A 40 -2.67 -2.71 -8.12
C PHE A 40 -3.04 -1.51 -9.01
N LEU A 41 -2.16 -1.14 -9.95
CA LEU A 41 -2.41 -0.04 -10.89
C LEU A 41 -3.69 -0.27 -11.72
N SER A 42 -3.98 -1.53 -12.09
CA SER A 42 -5.16 -1.90 -12.85
C SER A 42 -6.45 -1.88 -12.01
N SER A 43 -6.36 -2.06 -10.70
CA SER A 43 -7.52 -2.08 -9.79
C SER A 43 -8.00 -0.68 -9.39
N ILE A 44 -7.15 0.34 -9.48
CA ILE A 44 -7.48 1.71 -9.08
C ILE A 44 -8.08 2.48 -10.25
N PRO A 45 -9.18 3.22 -10.04
CA PRO A 45 -9.76 4.08 -11.07
C PRO A 45 -8.89 5.30 -11.39
N ASP A 46 -9.07 5.86 -12.57
CA ASP A 46 -8.51 7.15 -12.95
C ASP A 46 -9.35 8.27 -12.34
N GLY A 47 -8.74 9.11 -11.54
CA GLY A 47 -9.35 10.35 -11.05
C GLY A 47 -9.22 11.52 -12.04
N PRO A 48 -9.72 12.70 -11.67
CA PRO A 48 -9.51 13.92 -12.45
C PRO A 48 -8.02 14.21 -12.63
N ASN A 49 -7.64 14.74 -13.79
CA ASN A 49 -6.25 15.09 -14.07
C ASN A 49 -5.74 16.14 -13.07
N ALA A 50 -4.47 16.01 -12.69
CA ALA A 50 -3.79 17.01 -11.88
C ALA A 50 -3.52 18.27 -12.71
N VAL A 51 -3.63 19.44 -12.08
CA VAL A 51 -3.36 20.75 -12.70
C VAL A 51 -1.97 21.25 -12.29
N GLU A 52 -1.51 20.84 -11.09
CA GLU A 52 -0.22 21.23 -10.51
C GLU A 52 0.63 19.99 -10.17
N THR A 53 1.91 20.22 -9.96
CA THR A 53 2.88 19.15 -9.60
C THR A 53 2.70 18.64 -8.19
N SER A 54 2.13 19.43 -7.28
CA SER A 54 1.63 19.00 -5.99
C SER A 54 0.11 19.17 -5.95
N PHE A 55 -0.57 18.24 -5.34
CA PHE A 55 -2.01 18.29 -5.19
C PHE A 55 -2.41 17.96 -3.77
N SER A 56 -3.39 18.68 -3.27
CA SER A 56 -3.95 18.48 -1.93
C SER A 56 -5.46 18.29 -2.01
N TRP A 57 -6.01 17.64 -1.02
CA TRP A 57 -7.45 17.44 -0.89
C TRP A 57 -7.87 17.53 0.57
N PRO A 58 -9.02 18.17 0.85
CA PRO A 58 -9.53 18.24 2.20
C PRO A 58 -10.13 16.91 2.62
N THR A 59 -9.90 16.54 3.88
CA THR A 59 -10.58 15.44 4.56
C THR A 59 -11.28 15.97 5.80
N GLU A 60 -12.45 15.45 6.09
CA GLU A 60 -13.23 15.82 7.28
C GLU A 60 -13.81 14.59 7.94
N GLU A 61 -13.78 14.55 9.25
CA GLU A 61 -14.48 13.53 10.05
C GLU A 61 -15.67 14.16 10.76
N LEU A 62 -16.77 13.40 10.82
CA LEU A 62 -17.95 13.83 11.58
C LEU A 62 -17.63 13.82 13.07
N LYS A 63 -18.28 14.71 13.81
CA LYS A 63 -18.20 14.70 15.28
C LYS A 63 -18.71 13.35 15.80
N PRO A 64 -17.99 12.70 16.74
CA PRO A 64 -18.50 11.52 17.43
C PRO A 64 -19.87 11.73 18.05
N PRO A 65 -20.73 10.71 18.09
CA PRO A 65 -22.02 10.81 18.74
C PRO A 65 -21.86 11.11 20.23
N GLY A 66 -22.64 12.03 20.75
CA GLY A 66 -22.60 12.46 22.14
C GLY A 66 -23.99 12.54 22.75
N VAL A 67 -24.04 12.76 24.07
CA VAL A 67 -25.30 13.02 24.78
C VAL A 67 -25.78 14.43 24.40
N ASN A 68 -26.84 14.49 23.62
CA ASN A 68 -27.45 15.74 23.15
C ASN A 68 -28.84 15.92 23.82
N LYS A 69 -28.82 16.21 25.14
CA LYS A 69 -30.01 16.47 25.94
C LYS A 69 -29.98 17.90 26.44
N HIS A 70 -31.10 18.60 26.34
CA HIS A 70 -31.23 20.01 26.71
C HIS A 70 -32.46 20.20 27.58
N LEU A 71 -32.44 21.25 28.38
CA LEU A 71 -33.63 21.67 29.13
C LEU A 71 -34.59 22.40 28.22
N GLU A 72 -35.88 22.33 28.51
CA GLU A 72 -36.97 22.92 27.70
C GLU A 72 -36.82 24.46 27.52
N LYS A 73 -36.08 25.11 28.39
CA LYS A 73 -35.88 26.55 28.38
C LYS A 73 -34.40 26.94 28.44
N GLU A 74 -33.54 26.17 27.80
CA GLU A 74 -32.11 26.41 27.74
C GLU A 74 -31.77 27.41 26.62
N ASP A 75 -30.85 28.32 26.89
CA ASP A 75 -30.31 29.23 25.89
C ASP A 75 -29.45 28.46 24.87
N TYR A 76 -29.53 28.85 23.58
CA TYR A 76 -28.72 28.26 22.56
C TYR A 76 -27.23 28.52 22.81
N SER A 77 -26.45 27.44 22.94
CA SER A 77 -25.00 27.54 22.98
C SER A 77 -24.40 27.14 21.63
N SER A 78 -23.49 27.97 21.12
CA SER A 78 -22.74 27.63 19.89
C SER A 78 -21.58 26.73 20.25
N HIS A 79 -21.43 25.63 19.50
CA HIS A 79 -20.30 24.73 19.59
C HIS A 79 -19.35 24.95 18.40
N ALA A 80 -18.05 24.78 18.63
CA ALA A 80 -17.08 24.86 17.55
C ALA A 80 -17.34 23.76 16.50
N VAL A 81 -17.38 24.17 15.22
CA VAL A 81 -17.43 23.25 14.10
C VAL A 81 -16.02 22.65 13.89
N GLY A 82 -15.96 21.39 13.50
CA GLY A 82 -14.67 20.73 13.22
C GLY A 82 -13.89 21.41 12.09
N SER A 83 -12.59 21.37 12.18
CA SER A 83 -11.70 21.84 11.11
C SER A 83 -11.47 20.72 10.10
N MET A 84 -11.39 21.09 8.81
CA MET A 84 -10.93 20.19 7.76
C MET A 84 -9.42 19.97 7.89
N GLU A 85 -8.97 18.76 7.66
CA GLU A 85 -7.56 18.43 7.46
C GLU A 85 -7.25 18.40 5.98
N SER A 86 -6.04 18.78 5.59
CA SER A 86 -5.57 18.70 4.21
C SER A 86 -4.53 17.60 4.10
N LEU A 87 -4.81 16.62 3.24
CA LEU A 87 -3.81 15.65 2.80
C LEU A 87 -3.20 16.12 1.48
N GLU A 88 -1.95 15.78 1.25
CA GLU A 88 -1.22 16.19 0.05
C GLU A 88 -0.38 15.05 -0.52
N ASN A 89 -0.14 15.11 -1.82
CA ASN A 89 0.83 14.28 -2.51
C ASN A 89 1.39 15.02 -3.73
N VAL A 90 2.44 14.49 -4.32
CA VAL A 90 3.13 15.08 -5.47
C VAL A 90 3.09 14.17 -6.68
N ILE A 91 3.18 14.78 -7.86
CA ILE A 91 3.29 14.06 -9.12
C ILE A 91 4.76 13.65 -9.32
N GLN A 92 4.99 12.38 -9.58
CA GLN A 92 6.28 11.83 -9.97
C GLN A 92 6.36 11.67 -11.48
N ILE A 93 7.50 12.05 -12.05
CA ILE A 93 7.80 11.84 -13.46
C ILE A 93 8.49 10.48 -13.59
N PHE A 94 7.91 9.64 -14.44
CA PHE A 94 8.49 8.36 -14.83
C PHE A 94 9.00 8.46 -16.25
N MET A 95 10.21 7.97 -16.49
CA MET A 95 10.84 8.01 -17.81
C MET A 95 11.57 6.70 -18.07
N THR A 96 11.21 6.04 -19.16
CA THR A 96 11.88 4.83 -19.64
C THR A 96 12.40 5.09 -21.05
N SER A 97 13.71 4.93 -21.26
CA SER A 97 14.36 5.19 -22.54
C SER A 97 15.03 3.94 -23.07
N GLY A 98 15.15 3.86 -24.40
CA GLY A 98 15.89 2.81 -25.07
C GLY A 98 16.32 3.24 -26.46
N PHE A 99 17.24 2.49 -27.04
CA PHE A 99 17.69 2.74 -28.42
C PHE A 99 17.88 1.41 -29.17
N VAL A 100 17.73 1.49 -30.47
CA VAL A 100 18.03 0.37 -31.40
C VAL A 100 18.88 0.91 -32.53
N THR A 101 20.01 0.27 -32.80
CA THR A 101 20.92 0.67 -33.90
C THR A 101 20.29 0.39 -35.28
N ASP A 102 20.59 1.22 -36.25
CA ASP A 102 20.09 1.05 -37.61
C ASP A 102 20.57 -0.27 -38.23
N LEU A 103 21.74 -0.76 -37.85
CA LEU A 103 22.25 -2.07 -38.25
C LEU A 103 21.38 -3.19 -37.68
N GLN A 104 21.02 -3.12 -36.39
CA GLN A 104 20.14 -4.11 -35.75
C GLN A 104 18.73 -4.09 -36.35
N ARG A 105 18.23 -2.93 -36.77
CA ARG A 105 16.93 -2.84 -37.44
C ARG A 105 16.93 -3.51 -38.83
N LYS A 106 18.04 -3.40 -39.57
CA LYS A 106 18.18 -3.96 -40.92
C LYS A 106 18.63 -5.41 -40.96
N ALA A 107 19.25 -5.91 -39.88
CA ALA A 107 19.69 -7.30 -39.79
C ALA A 107 18.52 -8.27 -39.95
N ARG A 108 18.72 -9.37 -40.69
CA ARG A 108 17.75 -10.46 -40.79
C ARG A 108 17.54 -11.08 -39.40
N LYS A 109 16.32 -11.17 -38.96
CA LYS A 109 15.94 -11.76 -37.68
C LYS A 109 15.17 -13.04 -37.92
N VAL A 110 15.54 -14.08 -37.22
CA VAL A 110 14.83 -15.36 -37.24
C VAL A 110 13.64 -15.31 -36.29
N TYR A 111 13.77 -14.58 -35.17
CA TYR A 111 12.71 -14.32 -34.18
C TYR A 111 11.78 -13.19 -34.62
N ASN A 112 10.60 -13.12 -34.01
CA ASN A 112 9.59 -12.08 -34.25
C ASN A 112 9.05 -12.00 -35.69
N ASN A 113 9.04 -13.13 -36.42
CA ASN A 113 8.59 -13.23 -37.83
C ASN A 113 9.12 -12.10 -38.74
N GLY A 114 10.35 -11.64 -38.53
CA GLY A 114 10.93 -10.54 -39.29
C GLY A 114 10.42 -9.12 -38.93
N GLY A 115 9.69 -8.96 -37.83
CA GLY A 115 9.17 -7.68 -37.38
C GLY A 115 10.25 -6.67 -36.99
N ASP A 116 9.90 -5.39 -36.94
CA ASP A 116 10.83 -4.33 -36.55
C ASP A 116 11.22 -4.44 -35.07
N GLU A 117 12.52 -4.57 -34.82
CA GLU A 117 13.08 -4.67 -33.47
C GLU A 117 12.79 -3.43 -32.63
N PHE A 118 12.69 -2.27 -33.24
CA PHE A 118 12.35 -1.04 -32.56
C PHE A 118 10.94 -1.12 -31.94
N ASN A 119 9.96 -1.62 -32.67
CA ASN A 119 8.60 -1.76 -32.15
C ASN A 119 8.51 -2.82 -31.04
N ARG A 120 9.28 -3.91 -31.17
CA ARG A 120 9.35 -4.94 -30.12
C ARG A 120 9.91 -4.38 -28.82
N GLN A 121 11.05 -3.65 -28.90
CA GLN A 121 11.67 -3.02 -27.73
C GLN A 121 10.78 -1.92 -27.13
N LEU A 122 10.10 -1.16 -27.97
CA LEU A 122 9.14 -0.14 -27.53
C LEU A 122 7.97 -0.77 -26.74
N THR A 123 7.38 -1.86 -27.27
CA THR A 123 6.29 -2.55 -26.56
C THR A 123 6.75 -3.11 -25.22
N LYS A 124 7.95 -3.70 -25.17
CA LYS A 124 8.56 -4.18 -23.95
C LYS A 124 8.75 -3.02 -22.93
N ALA A 125 9.27 -1.89 -23.39
CA ALA A 125 9.51 -0.72 -22.56
C ALA A 125 8.20 -0.13 -21.97
N PHE A 126 7.06 -0.20 -22.66
CA PHE A 126 5.77 0.20 -22.08
C PHE A 126 5.36 -0.69 -20.90
N VAL A 127 5.62 -1.99 -20.98
CA VAL A 127 5.34 -2.92 -19.86
C VAL A 127 6.27 -2.63 -18.69
N GLU A 128 7.55 -2.42 -18.96
CA GLU A 128 8.54 -2.06 -17.93
C GLU A 128 8.18 -0.75 -17.24
N HIS A 129 7.77 0.26 -18.01
CA HIS A 129 7.34 1.55 -17.49
C HIS A 129 6.09 1.44 -16.57
N ALA A 130 5.10 0.63 -16.94
CA ALA A 130 3.94 0.38 -16.08
C ALA A 130 4.32 -0.32 -14.77
N ARG A 131 5.31 -1.22 -14.80
CA ARG A 131 5.84 -1.89 -13.60
C ARG A 131 6.56 -0.92 -12.67
N ASP A 132 7.29 0.05 -13.21
CA ASP A 132 7.97 1.08 -12.41
C ASP A 132 6.95 1.96 -11.67
N ILE A 133 5.82 2.31 -12.31
CA ILE A 133 4.72 3.04 -11.68
C ILE A 133 4.08 2.18 -10.56
N GLU A 134 3.79 0.91 -10.85
CA GLU A 134 3.24 -0.04 -9.88
C GLU A 134 4.15 -0.14 -8.64
N TYR A 135 5.46 -0.32 -8.88
CA TYR A 135 6.46 -0.41 -7.82
C TYR A 135 6.47 0.84 -6.93
N ALA A 136 6.43 2.03 -7.53
CA ALA A 136 6.42 3.29 -6.79
C ALA A 136 5.16 3.42 -5.90
N PHE A 137 3.99 3.06 -6.40
CA PHE A 137 2.75 3.13 -5.62
C PHE A 137 2.71 2.16 -4.45
N VAL A 138 3.35 1.01 -4.58
CA VAL A 138 3.32 -0.05 -3.57
C VAL A 138 4.46 0.09 -2.55
N ASN A 139 5.60 0.68 -2.92
CA ASN A 139 6.81 0.68 -2.08
C ASN A 139 7.26 2.05 -1.57
N ASN A 140 6.83 3.17 -2.17
CA ASN A 140 7.27 4.47 -1.69
C ASN A 140 6.71 4.74 -0.28
N ASP A 141 7.59 4.89 0.68
CA ASP A 141 7.30 5.14 2.10
C ASP A 141 7.32 6.63 2.46
N SER A 142 7.72 7.48 1.54
CA SER A 142 7.86 8.91 1.75
C SER A 142 7.43 9.71 0.52
N MET A 143 6.93 10.91 0.77
CA MET A 143 6.65 11.92 -0.24
C MET A 143 7.81 12.91 -0.30
N VAL A 144 8.27 13.23 -1.50
CA VAL A 144 9.35 14.17 -1.72
C VAL A 144 8.93 15.23 -2.73
N THR A 145 8.85 16.48 -2.28
CA THR A 145 8.59 17.59 -3.18
C THR A 145 9.81 17.86 -4.08
N GLY A 146 9.58 17.92 -5.38
CA GLY A 146 10.61 18.19 -6.36
C GLY A 146 11.14 19.63 -6.29
N THR A 147 12.41 19.80 -6.62
CA THR A 147 13.05 21.10 -6.85
C THR A 147 13.87 21.03 -8.12
N SER A 148 14.50 22.13 -8.55
CA SER A 148 15.41 22.14 -9.70
C SER A 148 16.61 21.19 -9.54
N ALA A 149 16.94 20.76 -8.31
CA ALA A 149 18.08 19.89 -8.00
C ALA A 149 17.67 18.53 -7.40
N ARG A 150 16.38 18.33 -7.10
CA ARG A 150 15.85 17.13 -6.43
C ARG A 150 14.64 16.61 -7.18
N GLN A 151 14.64 15.31 -7.48
CA GLN A 151 13.49 14.66 -8.11
C GLN A 151 12.29 14.61 -7.15
N ALA A 152 11.09 14.77 -7.71
CA ALA A 152 9.85 14.53 -6.99
C ALA A 152 9.62 13.02 -6.84
N MET A 153 9.14 12.59 -5.66
CA MET A 153 8.73 11.22 -5.41
C MET A 153 7.33 11.22 -4.83
N THR A 154 6.40 10.55 -5.51
CA THR A 154 5.02 10.40 -5.02
C THR A 154 5.00 9.49 -3.80
N GLY A 155 4.24 9.87 -2.78
CA GLY A 155 3.95 8.98 -1.65
C GLY A 155 3.11 7.79 -2.13
N GLY A 156 3.54 6.58 -1.80
CA GLY A 156 2.83 5.34 -2.10
C GLY A 156 1.91 4.90 -0.95
N LEU A 157 1.43 3.66 -1.02
CA LEU A 157 0.62 3.07 0.05
C LEU A 157 1.31 3.10 1.42
N PRO A 158 2.61 2.72 1.55
CA PRO A 158 3.28 2.75 2.84
C PRO A 158 3.35 4.16 3.44
N TYR A 159 3.47 5.21 2.60
CA TYR A 159 3.46 6.60 3.07
C TYR A 159 2.14 6.98 3.75
N PHE A 160 1.00 6.65 3.13
CA PHE A 160 -0.31 6.97 3.70
C PHE A 160 -0.66 6.12 4.90
N MET A 161 -0.19 4.88 4.92
CA MET A 161 -0.45 3.91 5.98
C MET A 161 0.66 3.85 7.03
N ALA A 162 1.65 4.75 6.97
CA ALA A 162 2.68 4.87 8.00
C ALA A 162 2.06 5.17 9.37
N LYS A 163 2.61 4.57 10.43
CA LYS A 163 2.15 4.77 11.80
C LYS A 163 2.27 6.24 12.20
N LYS A 164 1.14 6.92 12.36
CA LYS A 164 1.10 8.32 12.83
C LYS A 164 1.09 8.32 14.36
N THR A 165 2.17 8.78 14.95
CA THR A 165 2.35 8.78 16.40
C THR A 165 2.62 10.16 16.93
N LEU A 166 2.07 10.46 18.14
CA LEU A 166 2.44 11.59 18.96
C LEU A 166 3.06 11.08 20.26
N SER A 167 4.25 11.58 20.60
CA SER A 167 4.83 11.29 21.91
C SER A 167 3.89 11.79 23.00
N ALA A 168 3.64 10.95 23.98
CA ALA A 168 2.72 11.22 25.06
C ALA A 168 3.33 10.87 26.42
N THR A 169 2.83 11.49 27.46
CA THR A 169 3.10 11.13 28.85
C THR A 169 1.78 10.97 29.57
N VAL A 170 1.70 10.07 30.53
CA VAL A 170 0.50 9.88 31.34
C VAL A 170 0.79 10.25 32.79
N GLU A 171 -0.10 11.00 33.38
CA GLU A 171 -0.03 11.35 34.80
C GLU A 171 -0.66 10.20 35.63
N THR A 172 0.05 9.79 36.68
CA THR A 172 -0.38 8.66 37.54
C THR A 172 -1.42 9.05 38.61
N THR A 173 -1.64 10.34 38.81
CA THR A 173 -2.58 10.83 39.87
C THR A 173 -4.00 10.97 39.31
N TYR A 174 -4.13 11.53 38.10
CA TYR A 174 -5.42 11.82 37.48
C TYR A 174 -5.62 11.15 36.13
N GLY A 175 -4.67 10.33 35.67
CA GLY A 175 -4.79 9.62 34.40
C GLY A 175 -4.71 10.50 33.15
N VAL A 176 -4.38 11.77 33.30
CA VAL A 176 -4.30 12.72 32.19
C VAL A 176 -3.16 12.35 31.24
N VAL A 177 -3.49 12.14 29.99
CA VAL A 177 -2.51 11.96 28.90
C VAL A 177 -2.17 13.33 28.34
N THR A 178 -0.87 13.64 28.28
CA THR A 178 -0.35 14.89 27.69
C THR A 178 0.47 14.55 26.46
N THR A 179 0.12 15.10 25.30
CA THR A 179 0.85 14.93 24.03
C THR A 179 1.87 16.05 23.83
N SER A 180 2.94 15.74 23.10
CA SER A 180 4.04 16.66 22.79
C SER A 180 3.63 17.83 21.88
N SER A 181 2.55 17.68 21.13
CA SER A 181 1.97 18.71 20.24
C SER A 181 0.45 18.57 20.20
N ALA A 182 -0.23 19.54 19.58
CA ALA A 182 -1.68 19.49 19.41
C ALA A 182 -2.11 18.22 18.68
N HIS A 183 -3.11 17.53 19.24
CA HIS A 183 -3.57 16.23 18.75
C HIS A 183 -4.83 16.30 17.87
N ASN A 184 -5.51 17.43 17.79
CA ASN A 184 -6.75 17.67 17.03
C ASN A 184 -7.89 16.67 17.31
N LEU A 185 -7.82 15.90 18.40
CA LEU A 185 -8.86 14.97 18.83
C LEU A 185 -10.05 15.71 19.41
N ARG A 186 -11.19 15.03 19.42
CA ARG A 186 -12.46 15.49 20.03
C ARG A 186 -12.91 14.52 21.11
N THR A 187 -13.72 14.98 22.03
CA THR A 187 -14.35 14.07 23.00
C THR A 187 -15.21 13.05 22.29
N GLY A 188 -14.94 11.76 22.54
CA GLY A 188 -15.55 10.62 21.87
C GLY A 188 -14.73 10.01 20.75
N ASP A 189 -13.66 10.66 20.29
CA ASP A 189 -12.68 10.04 19.40
C ASP A 189 -11.96 8.90 20.10
N PHE A 190 -11.29 8.06 19.33
CA PHE A 190 -10.54 6.95 19.89
C PHE A 190 -9.08 6.96 19.45
N VAL A 191 -8.24 6.40 20.30
CA VAL A 191 -6.80 6.31 20.13
C VAL A 191 -6.30 4.92 20.54
N TYR A 192 -5.13 4.59 20.04
CA TYR A 192 -4.36 3.43 20.47
C TYR A 192 -3.07 3.88 21.11
N PHE A 193 -2.53 3.07 22.01
CA PHE A 193 -1.25 3.37 22.65
C PHE A 193 -0.21 2.30 22.30
N ASP A 194 1.03 2.77 22.21
CA ASP A 194 2.21 1.96 22.10
C ASP A 194 3.31 2.50 23.00
N ALA A 195 4.15 1.64 23.55
CA ALA A 195 5.23 2.05 24.45
C ALA A 195 6.27 0.94 24.60
N THR A 196 7.50 1.30 24.89
CA THR A 196 8.53 0.31 25.28
C THR A 196 8.14 -0.42 26.56
N ALA A 197 7.52 0.29 27.52
CA ALA A 197 6.85 -0.31 28.66
C ALA A 197 5.50 0.38 28.85
N MET A 198 4.40 -0.37 28.67
CA MET A 198 3.05 0.18 28.79
C MET A 198 2.75 0.66 30.22
N PRO A 199 2.06 1.81 30.36
CA PRO A 199 1.47 2.25 31.63
C PRO A 199 0.52 1.19 32.18
N THR A 200 0.46 1.03 33.50
CA THR A 200 -0.46 0.08 34.14
C THR A 200 -1.91 0.43 33.81
N GLY A 201 -2.67 -0.56 33.34
CA GLY A 201 -4.09 -0.36 32.94
C GLY A 201 -4.28 -0.03 31.46
N LEU A 202 -3.24 0.38 30.74
CA LEU A 202 -3.26 0.53 29.28
C LEU A 202 -2.65 -0.71 28.63
N LYS A 203 -3.21 -1.11 27.47
CA LYS A 203 -2.72 -2.22 26.66
C LYS A 203 -2.41 -1.74 25.26
N LYS A 204 -1.35 -2.32 24.67
CA LYS A 204 -0.98 -2.06 23.29
C LYS A 204 -2.09 -2.50 22.33
N ASN A 205 -2.25 -1.78 21.22
CA ASN A 205 -3.24 -2.05 20.16
C ASN A 205 -4.68 -2.20 20.66
N THR A 206 -4.97 -1.66 21.84
CA THR A 206 -6.33 -1.64 22.41
C THR A 206 -6.93 -0.26 22.24
N LEU A 207 -8.19 -0.21 21.85
CA LEU A 207 -8.94 1.01 21.64
C LEU A 207 -9.32 1.67 22.97
N TYR A 208 -9.07 2.97 23.05
CA TYR A 208 -9.49 3.82 24.16
C TYR A 208 -10.18 5.06 23.64
N TYR A 209 -11.29 5.46 24.28
CA TYR A 209 -12.01 6.67 23.95
C TYR A 209 -11.46 7.87 24.71
N VAL A 210 -11.44 9.00 24.04
CA VAL A 210 -10.84 10.24 24.51
C VAL A 210 -11.90 11.17 25.05
N ARG A 211 -11.62 11.80 26.19
CA ARG A 211 -12.31 12.99 26.67
C ARG A 211 -11.29 14.12 26.82
N LEU A 212 -11.52 15.23 26.17
CA LEU A 212 -10.65 16.39 26.25
C LEU A 212 -10.64 16.99 27.65
N ASP A 213 -9.46 17.43 28.07
CA ASP A 213 -9.31 18.26 29.27
C ASP A 213 -9.94 19.64 29.05
N GLU A 214 -10.69 20.14 30.04
CA GLU A 214 -11.41 21.41 29.89
C GLU A 214 -10.47 22.62 29.88
N THR A 215 -9.27 22.50 30.47
CA THR A 215 -8.30 23.59 30.62
C THR A 215 -7.35 23.70 29.45
N THR A 216 -6.87 22.56 28.95
CA THR A 216 -5.88 22.46 27.84
C THR A 216 -6.29 21.41 26.80
N PRO A 217 -7.43 21.59 26.11
CA PRO A 217 -8.02 20.60 25.25
C PRO A 217 -7.18 20.28 23.99
N ALA A 218 -6.21 21.10 23.64
CA ALA A 218 -5.36 20.90 22.49
C ALA A 218 -4.28 19.81 22.67
N THR A 219 -3.84 19.60 23.91
CA THR A 219 -2.69 18.72 24.25
C THR A 219 -2.96 17.73 25.36
N LYS A 220 -4.10 17.84 26.06
CA LYS A 220 -4.43 16.97 27.19
C LYS A 220 -5.79 16.33 27.06
N PHE A 221 -5.87 15.07 27.44
CA PHE A 221 -7.11 14.30 27.45
C PHE A 221 -7.05 13.15 28.46
N ASN A 222 -8.22 12.67 28.86
CA ASN A 222 -8.41 11.47 29.66
C ASN A 222 -8.90 10.32 28.78
N VAL A 223 -8.67 9.08 29.19
CA VAL A 223 -8.96 7.88 28.42
C VAL A 223 -9.93 6.94 29.14
N TYR A 224 -10.83 6.37 28.38
CA TYR A 224 -11.91 5.50 28.83
C TYR A 224 -12.00 4.24 27.97
N THR A 225 -12.54 3.16 28.52
CA THR A 225 -12.79 1.93 27.76
C THR A 225 -14.09 2.00 26.96
N ASN A 226 -15.05 2.87 27.35
CA ASN A 226 -16.36 2.98 26.72
C ASN A 226 -16.61 4.39 26.21
N LEU A 227 -17.24 4.51 25.04
CA LEU A 227 -17.63 5.79 24.45
C LEU A 227 -18.59 6.57 25.38
N LYS A 228 -19.56 5.89 25.99
CA LYS A 228 -20.52 6.53 26.89
C LYS A 228 -19.84 7.23 28.06
N ASP A 229 -18.90 6.55 28.73
CA ASP A 229 -18.18 7.06 29.89
C ASP A 229 -17.28 8.24 29.50
N ALA A 230 -16.66 8.19 28.33
CA ALA A 230 -15.87 9.31 27.80
C ALA A 230 -16.71 10.56 27.54
N VAL A 231 -17.91 10.38 26.96
CA VAL A 231 -18.81 11.50 26.62
C VAL A 231 -19.46 12.09 27.88
N GLU A 232 -19.90 11.23 28.81
CA GLU A 232 -20.51 11.68 30.08
C GLU A 232 -19.49 12.17 31.11
N GLY A 233 -18.21 11.77 30.98
CA GLY A 233 -17.16 12.13 31.93
C GLY A 233 -17.27 11.42 33.27
N THR A 234 -17.58 10.11 33.24
CA THR A 234 -17.73 9.29 34.43
C THR A 234 -16.37 9.07 35.09
N THR A 235 -16.04 9.83 36.13
CA THR A 235 -14.73 9.80 36.80
C THR A 235 -14.33 8.41 37.31
N SER A 236 -15.30 7.56 37.69
CA SER A 236 -15.04 6.19 38.17
C SER A 236 -14.66 5.21 37.05
N ALA A 237 -14.89 5.56 35.79
CA ALA A 237 -14.59 4.74 34.62
C ALA A 237 -13.32 5.21 33.89
N GLU A 238 -12.71 6.28 34.37
CA GLU A 238 -11.46 6.82 33.86
C GLU A 238 -10.29 5.86 34.15
N ILE A 239 -9.39 5.70 33.18
CA ILE A 239 -8.19 4.87 33.36
C ILE A 239 -7.11 5.73 34.00
N VAL A 240 -6.80 5.46 35.27
CA VAL A 240 -5.70 6.10 36.00
C VAL A 240 -4.57 5.09 36.19
N PRO A 241 -3.50 5.17 35.38
CA PRO A 241 -2.37 4.26 35.50
C PRO A 241 -1.61 4.47 36.79
N SER A 242 -1.18 3.41 37.45
CA SER A 242 -0.30 3.50 38.63
C SER A 242 1.17 3.69 38.26
N THR A 243 1.54 3.45 37.00
CA THR A 243 2.89 3.68 36.45
C THR A 243 2.77 4.43 35.12
N ALA A 244 3.66 5.40 34.89
CA ALA A 244 3.62 6.22 33.67
C ALA A 244 4.09 5.49 32.40
N GLY A 245 4.75 4.33 32.55
CA GLY A 245 5.37 3.64 31.44
C GLY A 245 6.63 4.36 30.91
N THR A 246 7.16 3.90 29.80
CA THR A 246 8.32 4.53 29.10
C THR A 246 8.08 4.61 27.62
N SER A 247 8.48 5.76 27.01
CA SER A 247 8.33 6.01 25.56
C SER A 247 6.90 5.81 25.07
N LEU A 248 5.93 6.31 25.83
CA LEU A 248 4.53 6.24 25.46
C LEU A 248 4.27 7.09 24.21
N VAL A 249 3.61 6.51 23.24
CA VAL A 249 3.12 7.19 22.04
C VAL A 249 1.62 6.92 21.85
N CYS A 250 0.91 7.97 21.46
CA CYS A 250 -0.47 7.90 21.03
C CYS A 250 -0.49 7.61 19.51
N VAL A 251 -1.15 6.55 19.09
CA VAL A 251 -1.30 6.16 17.69
C VAL A 251 -2.67 6.60 17.21
N MET A 252 -2.69 7.41 16.16
CA MET A 252 -3.89 8.10 15.68
C MET A 252 -4.50 7.47 14.41
N ASN A 253 -3.84 6.49 13.82
CA ASN A 253 -4.31 5.80 12.62
C ASN A 253 -4.48 4.28 12.82
N ASN A 254 -5.05 3.62 11.84
CA ASN A 254 -5.44 2.21 11.92
C ASN A 254 -4.25 1.30 11.60
N VAL A 255 -3.31 1.17 12.52
CA VAL A 255 -2.10 0.37 12.34
C VAL A 255 -1.93 -0.62 13.49
N VAL A 256 -1.88 -1.89 13.16
CA VAL A 256 -1.50 -2.98 14.07
C VAL A 256 0.00 -3.22 13.91
N ASP A 257 0.77 -3.01 14.96
CA ASP A 257 2.23 -3.13 14.96
C ASP A 257 2.66 -4.39 15.72
N LEU A 258 3.31 -5.33 15.03
CA LEU A 258 3.75 -6.63 15.55
C LEU A 258 5.20 -6.63 16.06
N GLU A 259 5.92 -5.51 16.01
CA GLU A 259 7.30 -5.33 16.55
C GLU A 259 8.37 -6.28 15.98
N ASN A 260 8.20 -6.80 14.77
CA ASN A 260 9.11 -7.77 14.11
C ASN A 260 9.28 -9.14 14.83
N ASP A 261 8.48 -9.44 15.85
CA ASP A 261 8.68 -10.64 16.67
C ASP A 261 7.65 -11.75 16.41
N ALA A 262 6.57 -11.46 15.72
CA ALA A 262 5.50 -12.41 15.54
C ALA A 262 5.01 -12.50 14.08
N ASP A 263 4.62 -13.71 13.72
CA ASP A 263 3.77 -13.93 12.57
C ASP A 263 2.37 -13.35 12.87
N TYR A 264 1.75 -12.71 11.89
CA TYR A 264 0.40 -12.22 12.05
C TYR A 264 -0.62 -13.37 12.20
N THR A 265 -1.71 -13.09 12.88
CA THR A 265 -2.80 -14.02 13.17
C THR A 265 -4.12 -13.50 12.62
N VAL A 266 -5.17 -14.32 12.65
CA VAL A 266 -6.53 -13.87 12.31
C VAL A 266 -7.02 -12.78 13.28
N ALA A 267 -6.58 -12.83 14.54
CA ALA A 267 -6.93 -11.80 15.51
C ALA A 267 -6.38 -10.43 15.09
N ASP A 268 -5.17 -10.37 14.51
CA ASP A 268 -4.56 -9.13 14.02
C ASP A 268 -5.30 -8.61 12.79
N ILE A 269 -5.73 -9.50 11.90
CA ILE A 269 -6.58 -9.13 10.75
C ILE A 269 -7.92 -8.57 11.23
N ASN A 270 -8.58 -9.25 12.19
CA ASN A 270 -9.84 -8.79 12.76
C ASN A 270 -9.66 -7.43 13.48
N SER A 271 -8.57 -7.25 14.21
CA SER A 271 -8.26 -5.96 14.85
C SER A 271 -8.07 -4.84 13.82
N ALA A 272 -7.33 -5.11 12.74
CA ALA A 272 -7.17 -4.15 11.65
C ALA A 272 -8.52 -3.79 10.99
N MET A 273 -9.36 -4.80 10.72
CA MET A 273 -10.71 -4.60 10.17
C MET A 273 -11.62 -3.83 11.14
N GLU A 274 -11.55 -4.13 12.43
CA GLU A 274 -12.28 -3.40 13.46
C GLU A 274 -11.90 -1.92 13.50
N MET A 275 -10.58 -1.62 13.46
CA MET A 275 -10.08 -0.25 13.44
C MET A 275 -10.64 0.54 12.26
N ALA A 276 -10.60 -0.03 11.05
CA ALA A 276 -11.15 0.58 9.85
C ALA A 276 -12.67 0.76 9.95
N TYR A 277 -13.39 -0.26 10.39
CA TYR A 277 -14.85 -0.23 10.53
C TYR A 277 -15.33 0.85 11.51
N ARG A 278 -14.62 1.04 12.62
CA ARG A 278 -14.95 2.09 13.60
C ARG A 278 -14.83 3.51 13.06
N ARG A 279 -14.00 3.72 12.03
CA ARG A 279 -13.90 4.99 11.29
C ARG A 279 -14.79 5.04 10.05
N GLY A 280 -15.68 4.05 9.88
CA GLY A 280 -16.63 4.01 8.79
C GLY A 280 -16.09 3.44 7.48
N GLY A 281 -14.87 2.89 7.48
CA GLY A 281 -14.29 2.19 6.34
C GLY A 281 -14.78 0.76 6.20
N THR A 282 -14.75 0.24 4.99
CA THR A 282 -15.10 -1.15 4.66
C THR A 282 -14.04 -1.76 3.76
N PRO A 283 -12.85 -2.09 4.30
CA PRO A 283 -11.79 -2.68 3.49
C PRO A 283 -12.26 -3.95 2.79
N ASP A 284 -12.05 -4.00 1.47
CA ASP A 284 -12.49 -5.10 0.61
C ASP A 284 -11.33 -5.99 0.17
N VAL A 285 -10.10 -5.46 0.15
CA VAL A 285 -8.91 -6.16 -0.32
C VAL A 285 -7.79 -6.12 0.70
N LEU A 286 -7.19 -7.29 0.97
CA LEU A 286 -5.91 -7.44 1.65
C LEU A 286 -4.80 -7.57 0.60
N TRP A 287 -3.93 -6.57 0.53
CA TRP A 287 -2.71 -6.66 -0.27
C TRP A 287 -1.57 -7.21 0.57
N ALA A 288 -0.94 -8.26 0.09
CA ALA A 288 0.13 -8.95 0.79
C ALA A 288 1.22 -9.42 -0.17
N SER A 289 2.43 -9.59 0.34
CA SER A 289 3.49 -10.27 -0.40
C SER A 289 3.14 -11.74 -0.66
N PRO A 290 3.80 -12.41 -1.60
CA PRO A 290 3.59 -13.84 -1.86
C PRO A 290 3.82 -14.70 -0.62
N HIS A 291 4.80 -14.35 0.23
CA HIS A 291 5.08 -15.02 1.50
C HIS A 291 3.89 -14.91 2.46
N ASN A 292 3.44 -13.69 2.71
CA ASN A 292 2.29 -13.41 3.58
C ASN A 292 0.99 -14.02 3.04
N LYS A 293 0.82 -14.07 1.72
CA LYS A 293 -0.33 -14.74 1.11
C LYS A 293 -0.34 -16.25 1.35
N ALA A 294 0.82 -16.91 1.30
CA ALA A 294 0.93 -18.33 1.64
C ALA A 294 0.54 -18.56 3.11
N ARG A 295 1.06 -17.73 4.02
CA ARG A 295 0.71 -17.74 5.43
C ARG A 295 -0.78 -17.51 5.68
N PHE A 296 -1.40 -16.55 4.96
CA PHE A 296 -2.85 -16.33 5.01
C PHE A 296 -3.64 -17.61 4.70
N SER A 297 -3.24 -18.33 3.65
CA SER A 297 -3.91 -19.57 3.27
C SER A 297 -3.74 -20.67 4.34
N GLU A 298 -2.59 -20.77 4.99
CA GLU A 298 -2.35 -21.70 6.10
C GLU A 298 -3.27 -21.39 7.30
N ILE A 299 -3.32 -20.12 7.72
CA ILE A 299 -4.13 -19.66 8.85
C ILE A 299 -5.62 -19.93 8.59
N VAL A 300 -6.14 -19.54 7.43
CA VAL A 300 -7.56 -19.74 7.07
C VAL A 300 -7.89 -21.23 6.97
N ASN A 301 -7.00 -22.04 6.39
CA ASN A 301 -7.20 -23.49 6.30
C ASN A 301 -7.16 -24.17 7.68
N ALA A 302 -6.33 -23.70 8.61
CA ALA A 302 -6.26 -24.23 9.98
C ALA A 302 -7.56 -23.95 10.77
N MET A 303 -8.22 -22.82 10.51
CA MET A 303 -9.50 -22.45 11.14
C MET A 303 -10.71 -23.08 10.46
N SER A 304 -10.62 -23.38 9.18
CA SER A 304 -11.72 -23.96 8.42
C SER A 304 -11.92 -25.43 8.84
N TYR A 305 -12.88 -25.66 9.73
CA TYR A 305 -13.52 -26.96 9.88
C TYR A 305 -14.34 -27.23 8.62
N THR A 306 -13.65 -27.53 7.52
CA THR A 306 -14.32 -27.97 6.31
C THR A 306 -15.03 -29.29 6.60
N THR A 307 -16.33 -29.28 6.62
CA THR A 307 -17.16 -30.46 6.43
C THR A 307 -16.80 -31.01 5.05
N ARG A 308 -15.78 -31.88 5.01
CA ARG A 308 -15.40 -32.58 3.78
C ARG A 308 -16.59 -33.43 3.39
N LYS A 309 -17.26 -33.10 2.30
CA LYS A 309 -18.14 -34.04 1.63
C LYS A 309 -17.28 -35.24 1.25
N SER A 310 -17.52 -36.37 1.91
CA SER A 310 -16.92 -37.66 1.65
C SER A 310 -17.06 -37.97 0.16
N GLY A 311 -15.95 -37.97 -0.58
CA GLY A 311 -15.93 -38.39 -1.98
C GLY A 311 -14.98 -37.59 -2.92
N GLU A 312 -14.57 -36.39 -2.60
CA GLU A 312 -13.66 -35.63 -3.45
C GLU A 312 -12.24 -35.55 -2.85
N LYS A 313 -11.28 -36.11 -3.59
CA LYS A 313 -9.84 -36.10 -3.26
C LYS A 313 -9.15 -34.77 -3.59
N LYS A 314 -9.83 -33.63 -3.61
CA LYS A 314 -9.23 -32.32 -3.85
C LYS A 314 -8.98 -31.63 -2.50
N THR A 315 -7.72 -31.51 -2.14
CA THR A 315 -7.30 -30.66 -1.03
C THR A 315 -7.09 -29.24 -1.59
N ASN A 316 -8.00 -28.33 -1.34
CA ASN A 316 -7.81 -26.91 -1.64
C ASN A 316 -6.93 -26.30 -0.55
N LEU A 317 -5.67 -26.02 -0.91
CA LEU A 317 -4.71 -25.31 -0.06
C LEU A 317 -4.79 -23.79 -0.23
N ILE A 318 -5.59 -23.28 -1.17
CA ILE A 318 -5.65 -21.87 -1.52
C ILE A 318 -6.91 -21.27 -0.92
N ALA A 319 -6.74 -20.37 0.07
CA ALA A 319 -7.79 -19.48 0.54
C ALA A 319 -7.61 -18.10 -0.09
N THR A 320 -8.64 -17.56 -0.71
CA THR A 320 -8.63 -16.23 -1.34
C THR A 320 -9.45 -15.21 -0.58
N THR A 321 -10.43 -15.64 0.17
CA THR A 321 -11.36 -14.79 0.92
C THR A 321 -11.42 -15.22 2.37
N LEU A 322 -11.56 -14.24 3.24
CA LEU A 322 -11.85 -14.42 4.66
C LEU A 322 -13.10 -13.60 4.99
N GLU A 323 -14.07 -14.26 5.59
CA GLU A 323 -15.24 -13.60 6.17
C GLU A 323 -14.91 -13.25 7.63
N THR A 324 -14.90 -11.96 7.92
CA THR A 324 -14.67 -11.42 9.26
C THR A 324 -15.97 -10.88 9.82
N ASP A 325 -16.02 -10.59 11.12
CA ASP A 325 -17.19 -9.97 11.75
C ASP A 325 -17.51 -8.57 11.17
N PHE A 326 -16.55 -7.95 10.50
CA PHE A 326 -16.64 -6.59 9.95
C PHE A 326 -16.77 -6.54 8.42
N GLY A 327 -16.78 -7.67 7.76
CA GLY A 327 -16.92 -7.76 6.31
C GLY A 327 -16.10 -8.88 5.68
N MET A 328 -16.28 -9.06 4.39
CA MET A 328 -15.58 -10.05 3.60
C MET A 328 -14.39 -9.41 2.90
N VAL A 329 -13.18 -9.91 3.16
CA VAL A 329 -11.94 -9.43 2.53
C VAL A 329 -11.34 -10.45 1.60
N GLN A 330 -10.84 -9.97 0.46
CA GLN A 330 -10.15 -10.78 -0.52
C GLN A 330 -8.63 -10.55 -0.42
N CYS A 331 -7.86 -11.58 -0.09
CA CYS A 331 -6.41 -11.49 -0.05
C CYS A 331 -5.81 -11.69 -1.45
N LYS A 332 -5.19 -10.63 -1.97
CA LYS A 332 -4.50 -10.61 -3.28
C LYS A 332 -2.99 -10.56 -3.09
N PRO A 333 -2.25 -11.50 -3.68
CA PRO A 333 -0.79 -11.45 -3.67
C PRO A 333 -0.28 -10.36 -4.61
N HIS A 334 0.78 -9.67 -4.20
CA HIS A 334 1.48 -8.71 -5.04
C HIS A 334 2.99 -8.98 -4.98
N LEU A 335 3.63 -9.13 -6.14
CA LEU A 335 5.01 -9.60 -6.24
C LEU A 335 6.02 -8.68 -5.56
N TRP A 336 5.83 -7.37 -5.68
CA TRP A 336 6.76 -6.36 -5.13
C TRP A 336 6.30 -5.76 -3.81
N PHE A 337 5.29 -6.34 -3.18
CA PHE A 337 4.82 -5.86 -1.89
C PHE A 337 5.82 -6.21 -0.79
N PRO A 338 6.11 -5.30 0.18
CA PRO A 338 7.02 -5.58 1.28
C PRO A 338 6.56 -6.76 2.13
N ASP A 339 7.49 -7.63 2.53
CA ASP A 339 7.17 -8.81 3.36
C ASP A 339 6.80 -8.45 4.80
N ASN A 340 7.23 -7.28 5.26
CA ASN A 340 7.00 -6.82 6.63
C ASN A 340 5.65 -6.16 6.86
N MET A 341 4.76 -6.09 5.85
CA MET A 341 3.45 -5.46 5.99
C MET A 341 2.34 -6.16 5.21
N ILE A 342 1.11 -5.96 5.67
CA ILE A 342 -0.15 -6.28 4.98
C ILE A 342 -1.05 -5.06 5.05
N LEU A 343 -1.73 -4.73 3.94
CA LEU A 343 -2.66 -3.61 3.90
C LEU A 343 -4.08 -4.10 3.61
N ALA A 344 -4.99 -3.76 4.50
CA ALA A 344 -6.43 -3.90 4.29
C ALA A 344 -6.93 -2.58 3.71
N LEU A 345 -7.17 -2.54 2.41
CA LEU A 345 -7.54 -1.33 1.69
C LEU A 345 -9.02 -1.30 1.33
N ASP A 346 -9.60 -0.13 1.46
CA ASP A 346 -10.90 0.21 0.89
C ASP A 346 -10.67 0.83 -0.49
N SER A 347 -10.94 0.04 -1.53
CA SER A 347 -10.60 0.38 -2.92
C SER A 347 -11.31 1.62 -3.44
N GLN A 348 -12.44 2.01 -2.85
CA GLN A 348 -13.25 3.15 -3.31
C GLN A 348 -12.59 4.52 -3.06
N TYR A 349 -11.66 4.59 -2.11
CA TYR A 349 -10.96 5.84 -1.75
C TYR A 349 -9.60 6.02 -2.42
N LEU A 350 -9.25 5.16 -3.37
CA LEU A 350 -7.98 5.22 -4.10
C LEU A 350 -8.20 5.69 -5.53
N GLU A 351 -7.43 6.69 -5.97
CA GLU A 351 -7.46 7.23 -7.33
C GLU A 351 -6.07 7.47 -7.89
N LYS A 352 -5.93 7.31 -9.20
CA LYS A 352 -4.74 7.73 -9.95
C LYS A 352 -4.92 9.19 -10.42
N LYS A 353 -3.96 10.03 -10.08
CA LYS A 353 -3.90 11.42 -10.53
C LYS A 353 -2.88 11.56 -11.65
N TRP A 354 -3.35 11.66 -12.88
CA TRP A 354 -2.50 11.91 -14.03
C TRP A 354 -2.28 13.40 -14.23
N PHE A 355 -1.03 13.82 -14.34
CA PHE A 355 -0.68 15.10 -14.90
C PHE A 355 -0.47 14.95 -16.41
N GLN A 356 0.27 13.92 -16.81
CA GLN A 356 0.47 13.53 -18.19
C GLN A 356 0.37 12.00 -18.32
N ARG A 357 -0.52 11.54 -19.18
CA ARG A 357 -0.68 10.09 -19.43
C ARG A 357 0.53 9.52 -20.14
N THR A 358 0.77 8.24 -19.96
CA THR A 358 1.88 7.52 -20.61
C THR A 358 1.83 7.71 -22.12
N HIS A 359 2.91 8.25 -22.67
CA HIS A 359 3.07 8.50 -24.09
C HIS A 359 4.52 8.30 -24.53
N LYS A 360 4.71 8.06 -25.81
CA LYS A 360 6.02 8.10 -26.43
C LYS A 360 6.37 9.53 -26.78
N VAL A 361 7.53 10.00 -26.35
CA VAL A 361 8.05 11.32 -26.73
C VAL A 361 8.36 11.32 -28.22
N SER A 362 7.76 12.27 -28.94
CA SER A 362 7.98 12.46 -30.39
C SER A 362 9.01 13.57 -30.64
N GLY A 363 9.63 13.55 -31.83
CA GLY A 363 10.54 14.62 -32.25
C GLY A 363 11.96 14.52 -31.67
N LEU A 364 12.39 13.35 -31.19
CA LEU A 364 13.77 13.15 -30.75
C LEU A 364 14.74 13.32 -31.93
N ALA A 365 15.73 14.20 -31.75
CA ALA A 365 16.76 14.43 -32.78
C ALA A 365 17.65 13.19 -32.93
N LYS A 366 17.89 12.78 -34.17
CA LYS A 366 18.80 11.69 -34.47
C LYS A 366 20.25 12.10 -34.16
N LYS A 367 20.87 11.51 -33.15
CA LYS A 367 22.24 11.82 -32.71
C LYS A 367 23.33 10.93 -33.35
N GLY A 368 22.93 9.83 -34.00
CA GLY A 368 23.87 8.86 -34.56
C GLY A 368 23.18 7.78 -35.42
N ASN A 369 23.85 6.66 -35.66
CA ASN A 369 23.33 5.54 -36.43
C ASN A 369 22.44 4.61 -35.55
N TYR A 370 21.50 5.22 -34.82
CA TYR A 370 20.53 4.54 -33.97
C TYR A 370 19.23 5.36 -33.85
N SER A 371 18.17 4.69 -33.51
CA SER A 371 16.88 5.30 -33.22
C SER A 371 16.59 5.17 -31.73
N GLU A 372 16.35 6.30 -31.07
CA GLU A 372 15.97 6.35 -29.65
C GLU A 372 14.44 6.39 -29.50
N PHE A 373 13.96 5.87 -28.41
CA PHE A 373 12.62 6.13 -27.91
C PHE A 373 12.67 6.50 -26.44
N VAL A 374 11.75 7.35 -26.02
CA VAL A 374 11.52 7.72 -24.63
C VAL A 374 10.03 7.59 -24.38
N ILE A 375 9.69 6.90 -23.31
CA ILE A 375 8.34 6.81 -22.80
C ILE A 375 8.30 7.65 -21.52
N GLU A 376 7.34 8.52 -21.42
CA GLU A 376 7.19 9.41 -20.28
C GLU A 376 5.76 9.37 -19.77
N SER A 377 5.63 9.49 -18.45
CA SER A 377 4.36 9.72 -17.76
C SER A 377 4.59 10.52 -16.48
N SER A 378 3.59 11.27 -16.09
CA SER A 378 3.59 12.02 -14.84
C SER A 378 2.32 11.68 -14.07
N ILE A 379 2.49 11.01 -12.94
CA ILE A 379 1.37 10.44 -12.18
C ILE A 379 1.66 10.51 -10.67
N GLY A 380 0.59 10.61 -9.88
CA GLY A 380 0.62 10.49 -8.42
C GLY A 380 -0.53 9.63 -7.91
N LEU A 381 -0.37 9.07 -6.74
CA LEU A 381 -1.42 8.33 -6.03
C LEU A 381 -2.20 9.29 -5.14
N LYS A 382 -3.52 9.26 -5.23
CA LYS A 382 -4.43 9.95 -4.30
C LYS A 382 -5.13 8.92 -3.45
N PHE A 383 -5.09 9.12 -2.14
CA PHE A 383 -5.82 8.32 -1.18
C PHE A 383 -6.75 9.26 -0.40
N ASP A 384 -8.02 9.28 -0.78
CA ASP A 384 -8.99 10.25 -0.26
C ASP A 384 -9.13 10.19 1.26
N GLN A 385 -9.26 8.99 1.81
CA GLN A 385 -9.42 8.79 3.24
C GLN A 385 -8.60 7.58 3.73
N PRO A 386 -7.33 7.78 4.12
CA PRO A 386 -6.48 6.68 4.60
C PRO A 386 -7.04 5.98 5.85
N LEU A 387 -7.84 6.67 6.66
CA LEU A 387 -8.44 6.11 7.87
C LEU A 387 -9.58 5.11 7.58
N SER A 388 -10.07 5.01 6.34
CA SER A 388 -10.99 3.94 5.92
C SER A 388 -10.32 2.58 5.80
N SER A 389 -9.03 2.56 5.79
CA SER A 389 -8.18 1.39 5.60
C SER A 389 -7.34 1.10 6.84
N ALA A 390 -6.71 -0.06 6.88
CA ALA A 390 -5.84 -0.44 7.99
C ALA A 390 -4.57 -1.14 7.51
N ALA A 391 -3.52 -1.10 8.33
CA ALA A 391 -2.26 -1.74 8.08
C ALA A 391 -1.86 -2.68 9.22
N ILE A 392 -1.23 -3.79 8.89
CA ILE A 392 -0.47 -4.63 9.82
C ILE A 392 0.98 -4.47 9.41
N ILE A 393 1.83 -3.98 10.31
CA ILE A 393 3.23 -3.67 10.04
C ILE A 393 4.16 -4.45 10.96
N ASN A 394 5.46 -4.45 10.60
CA ASN A 394 6.51 -5.15 11.34
C ASN A 394 6.22 -6.64 11.52
N ILE A 395 5.66 -7.25 10.48
CA ILE A 395 5.49 -8.70 10.40
C ILE A 395 6.88 -9.34 10.29
N LYS A 396 7.07 -10.46 10.98
CA LYS A 396 8.30 -11.25 10.85
C LYS A 396 8.45 -11.75 9.40
N SER A 397 9.54 -11.38 8.76
CA SER A 397 9.91 -11.78 7.40
C SER A 397 10.67 -13.11 7.37
#